data_9c88b7148397244b649230bbebaaf0f7
#
_entry.id   9c88b7148397244b649230bbebaaf0f7
#
_cell.length_a   1.000
_cell.length_b   1.000
_cell.length_c   1.000
_cell.angle_alpha   90.00
_cell.angle_beta   90.00
_cell.angle_gamma   90.00
#
_symmetry.space_group_name_H-M   'P 1'
#
loop_
_entity.id
_entity.type
_entity.pdbx_description
1 polymer ?
#
loop_
_entity_poly.entity_id
_entity_poly.type
_entity_poly.pdbx_seq_one_letter_code
_entity_poly.pdbx_strand_id
1 'polypeptide(L)'
;ESPSNHKYDTIDYFEIDRHFGDKETFRQLVKEAHARGMKIMLDAVFNHIGYDSPQWQDVVKYGEDSIYKDWFHIKEFPVSSENLWNSRDLSYHAFAFAGYMPKLNTANPEVKAYLLKVATYWIEEFDIDAWRLDVANEIDHQFWRDFRKAVLAKKPDLYILGEIWHSSQPWLNGDEFHAVMNYPLSESIKDYFLRGHKETQRFIWEINSQSMYYRQQISEVMFNLLDSHDTERILTTAKGDLQSVKSALAFLYLQRGTPCIYYGTELALIGGPDPDCRRVMPWERVSADNDMLNFMKDLIQLRKEVAGMIQYGKVSLEEVELDILAVEWRYEGQLLKAYFNHSKKDVVLEREQADLI
;
A
#
# COMPACT_ATOMS: atom_id res chain seq x y z
N GLU A 1 -7.35 -5.83 -18.12
CA GLU A 1 -8.79 -6.14 -17.95
C GLU A 1 -8.96 -7.29 -16.95
N SER A 2 -10.01 -7.26 -16.11
CA SER A 2 -10.31 -8.25 -15.06
C SER A 2 -11.83 -8.41 -14.91
N PRO A 3 -12.36 -9.66 -14.83
CA PRO A 3 -13.79 -9.90 -14.78
C PRO A 3 -14.42 -9.63 -13.40
N SER A 4 -13.67 -9.80 -12.31
CA SER A 4 -14.19 -9.62 -10.94
C SER A 4 -14.29 -8.15 -10.52
N ASN A 5 -15.04 -7.90 -9.44
CA ASN A 5 -15.11 -6.58 -8.82
C ASN A 5 -13.82 -6.19 -8.08
N HIS A 6 -13.06 -7.15 -7.56
CA HIS A 6 -11.79 -6.86 -6.88
C HIS A 6 -10.64 -6.52 -7.83
N LYS A 7 -10.72 -6.95 -9.10
CA LYS A 7 -9.77 -6.64 -10.18
C LYS A 7 -8.38 -7.31 -10.08
N TYR A 8 -8.19 -8.29 -9.20
CA TYR A 8 -6.92 -9.01 -9.05
C TYR A 8 -6.83 -10.33 -9.85
N ASP A 9 -7.86 -10.68 -10.61
CA ASP A 9 -7.91 -11.82 -11.53
C ASP A 9 -7.71 -11.34 -12.99
N THR A 10 -6.57 -10.75 -13.27
CA THR A 10 -6.24 -10.13 -14.56
C THR A 10 -6.28 -11.13 -15.70
N ILE A 11 -7.03 -10.83 -16.77
CA ILE A 11 -7.12 -11.66 -17.98
C ILE A 11 -6.35 -11.06 -19.18
N ASP A 12 -6.21 -9.74 -19.23
CA ASP A 12 -5.39 -9.04 -20.20
C ASP A 12 -4.63 -7.89 -19.53
N TYR A 13 -3.30 -7.99 -19.50
CA TYR A 13 -2.42 -6.99 -18.89
C TYR A 13 -2.18 -5.76 -19.76
N PHE A 14 -2.55 -5.78 -21.02
CA PHE A 14 -2.32 -4.67 -21.97
C PHE A 14 -3.57 -3.84 -22.23
N GLU A 15 -4.72 -4.21 -21.62
CA GLU A 15 -5.99 -3.50 -21.79
C GLU A 15 -6.46 -2.84 -20.48
N ILE A 16 -7.14 -1.71 -20.63
CA ILE A 16 -7.89 -1.06 -19.55
C ILE A 16 -9.21 -1.80 -19.37
N ASP A 17 -9.61 -2.02 -18.13
CA ASP A 17 -10.94 -2.55 -17.85
C ASP A 17 -12.01 -1.57 -18.34
N ARG A 18 -12.90 -2.06 -19.21
CA ARG A 18 -13.95 -1.26 -19.86
C ARG A 18 -14.87 -0.51 -18.90
N HIS A 19 -14.96 -0.94 -17.63
CA HIS A 19 -15.73 -0.22 -16.60
C HIS A 19 -15.08 1.12 -16.22
N PHE A 20 -13.78 1.29 -16.46
CA PHE A 20 -13.02 2.51 -16.19
C PHE A 20 -12.71 3.35 -17.43
N GLY A 21 -13.09 2.86 -18.61
CA GLY A 21 -12.85 3.54 -19.89
C GLY A 21 -11.94 2.73 -20.83
N ASP A 22 -11.11 3.45 -21.56
CA ASP A 22 -10.19 2.91 -22.55
C ASP A 22 -8.78 3.53 -22.41
N LYS A 23 -7.87 3.12 -23.28
CA LYS A 23 -6.49 3.63 -23.31
C LYS A 23 -6.42 5.14 -23.54
N GLU A 24 -7.32 5.72 -24.33
CA GLU A 24 -7.33 7.16 -24.57
C GLU A 24 -7.78 7.92 -23.33
N THR A 25 -8.82 7.44 -22.67
CA THR A 25 -9.28 7.96 -21.38
C THR A 25 -8.17 7.90 -20.32
N PHE A 26 -7.44 6.80 -20.27
CA PHE A 26 -6.32 6.66 -19.33
C PHE A 26 -5.15 7.60 -19.69
N ARG A 27 -4.81 7.76 -20.98
CA ARG A 27 -3.79 8.73 -21.42
C ARG A 27 -4.16 10.16 -21.03
N GLN A 28 -5.44 10.52 -21.17
CA GLN A 28 -5.94 11.80 -20.72
C GLN A 28 -5.84 11.96 -19.20
N LEU A 29 -6.18 10.93 -18.43
CA LEU A 29 -6.04 10.94 -16.96
C LEU A 29 -4.59 11.22 -16.54
N VAL A 30 -3.61 10.50 -17.10
CA VAL A 30 -2.19 10.71 -16.78
C VAL A 30 -1.76 12.13 -17.14
N LYS A 31 -2.10 12.61 -18.33
CA LYS A 31 -1.80 13.98 -18.78
C LYS A 31 -2.37 15.04 -17.84
N GLU A 32 -3.63 14.89 -17.43
CA GLU A 32 -4.29 15.84 -16.53
C GLU A 32 -3.71 15.78 -15.10
N ALA A 33 -3.31 14.60 -14.63
CA ALA A 33 -2.62 14.42 -13.37
C ALA A 33 -1.26 15.14 -13.39
N HIS A 34 -0.43 14.90 -14.41
CA HIS A 34 0.87 15.54 -14.57
C HIS A 34 0.77 17.06 -14.66
N ALA A 35 -0.23 17.59 -15.39
CA ALA A 35 -0.47 19.03 -15.48
C ALA A 35 -0.79 19.68 -14.12
N ARG A 36 -1.21 18.89 -13.13
CA ARG A 36 -1.47 19.30 -11.73
C ARG A 36 -0.35 18.92 -10.76
N GLY A 37 0.79 18.44 -11.27
CA GLY A 37 1.92 17.99 -10.46
C GLY A 37 1.67 16.66 -9.71
N MET A 38 0.63 15.90 -10.08
CA MET A 38 0.35 14.58 -9.54
C MET A 38 1.04 13.50 -10.37
N LYS A 39 1.44 12.42 -9.70
CA LYS A 39 2.05 11.25 -10.32
C LYS A 39 1.08 10.08 -10.29
N ILE A 40 1.23 9.16 -11.24
CA ILE A 40 0.35 7.99 -11.39
C ILE A 40 1.13 6.72 -11.05
N MET A 41 0.59 5.94 -10.11
CA MET A 41 1.05 4.60 -9.77
C MET A 41 0.00 3.59 -10.22
N LEU A 42 0.41 2.59 -10.98
CA LEU A 42 -0.45 1.44 -11.30
C LEU A 42 -0.14 0.27 -10.38
N ASP A 43 -1.12 -0.61 -10.23
CA ASP A 43 -1.02 -1.88 -9.53
C ASP A 43 -0.68 -3.01 -10.50
N ALA A 44 0.32 -3.83 -10.19
CA ALA A 44 0.78 -4.94 -11.01
C ALA A 44 0.56 -6.28 -10.30
N VAL A 45 -0.30 -7.10 -10.86
CA VAL A 45 -0.61 -8.45 -10.37
C VAL A 45 0.22 -9.47 -11.16
N PHE A 46 1.45 -9.76 -10.72
CA PHE A 46 2.39 -10.63 -11.43
C PHE A 46 2.56 -12.01 -10.79
N ASN A 47 2.00 -12.21 -9.60
CA ASN A 47 2.04 -13.51 -8.93
C ASN A 47 1.12 -14.55 -9.58
N HIS A 48 -0.01 -14.11 -10.12
CA HIS A 48 -1.05 -14.97 -10.68
C HIS A 48 -1.76 -14.26 -11.83
N ILE A 49 -2.59 -14.99 -12.54
CA ILE A 49 -3.42 -14.49 -13.65
C ILE A 49 -4.87 -14.94 -13.43
N GLY A 50 -5.83 -14.31 -14.07
CA GLY A 50 -7.23 -14.72 -13.99
C GLY A 50 -7.50 -16.04 -14.71
N TYR A 51 -8.44 -16.83 -14.19
CA TYR A 51 -8.86 -18.10 -14.80
C TYR A 51 -9.27 -17.97 -16.27
N ASP A 52 -9.95 -16.89 -16.63
CA ASP A 52 -10.43 -16.63 -17.99
C ASP A 52 -9.35 -16.06 -18.93
N SER A 53 -8.10 -15.97 -18.49
CA SER A 53 -6.99 -15.55 -19.33
C SER A 53 -6.76 -16.53 -20.50
N PRO A 54 -6.41 -16.06 -21.69
CA PRO A 54 -6.17 -16.93 -22.86
C PRO A 54 -5.12 -18.01 -22.59
N GLN A 55 -4.06 -17.69 -21.81
CA GLN A 55 -2.99 -18.62 -21.48
C GLN A 55 -3.48 -19.77 -20.59
N TRP A 56 -4.28 -19.45 -19.56
CA TRP A 56 -4.81 -20.49 -18.68
C TRP A 56 -5.91 -21.31 -19.37
N GLN A 57 -6.76 -20.69 -20.18
CA GLN A 57 -7.78 -21.39 -20.96
C GLN A 57 -7.17 -22.38 -21.97
N ASP A 58 -6.01 -22.08 -22.52
CA ASP A 58 -5.26 -23.02 -23.37
C ASP A 58 -4.82 -24.25 -22.55
N VAL A 59 -4.32 -24.05 -21.32
CA VAL A 59 -3.95 -25.14 -20.41
C VAL A 59 -5.17 -26.00 -20.03
N VAL A 60 -6.28 -25.38 -19.70
CA VAL A 60 -7.54 -26.09 -19.38
C VAL A 60 -8.01 -26.96 -20.56
N LYS A 61 -7.88 -26.44 -21.77
CA LYS A 61 -8.36 -27.10 -22.99
C LYS A 61 -7.43 -28.21 -23.47
N TYR A 62 -6.12 -27.99 -23.47
CA TYR A 62 -5.15 -28.87 -24.10
C TYR A 62 -4.32 -29.70 -23.12
N GLY A 63 -4.41 -29.40 -21.81
CA GLY A 63 -3.70 -30.14 -20.76
C GLY A 63 -2.20 -30.19 -21.01
N GLU A 64 -1.64 -31.39 -21.06
CA GLU A 64 -0.21 -31.63 -21.30
C GLU A 64 0.30 -31.15 -22.67
N ASP A 65 -0.58 -30.98 -23.63
CA ASP A 65 -0.27 -30.50 -24.97
C ASP A 65 -0.30 -28.97 -25.09
N SER A 66 -0.68 -28.25 -24.00
CA SER A 66 -0.70 -26.80 -24.01
C SER A 66 0.70 -26.20 -24.14
N ILE A 67 0.83 -25.17 -24.99
CA ILE A 67 2.06 -24.41 -25.14
C ILE A 67 2.36 -23.55 -23.90
N TYR A 68 1.38 -23.30 -23.04
CA TYR A 68 1.50 -22.50 -21.83
C TYR A 68 1.61 -23.33 -20.55
N LYS A 69 1.68 -24.67 -20.61
CA LYS A 69 1.73 -25.52 -19.39
C LYS A 69 2.85 -25.13 -18.44
N ASP A 70 4.03 -24.80 -18.95
CA ASP A 70 5.20 -24.44 -18.16
C ASP A 70 5.16 -23.00 -17.62
N TRP A 71 4.12 -22.22 -17.99
CA TRP A 71 3.86 -20.90 -17.44
C TRP A 71 3.30 -20.95 -16.02
N PHE A 72 2.82 -22.11 -15.60
CA PHE A 72 2.13 -22.32 -14.33
C PHE A 72 2.77 -23.43 -13.50
N HIS A 73 2.48 -23.45 -12.21
CA HIS A 73 2.89 -24.52 -11.32
C HIS A 73 1.81 -25.60 -11.25
N ILE A 74 1.82 -26.54 -12.20
CA ILE A 74 0.84 -27.62 -12.31
C ILE A 74 1.39 -28.87 -11.62
N LYS A 75 0.58 -29.56 -10.83
CA LYS A 75 0.92 -30.80 -10.11
C LYS A 75 0.55 -32.03 -10.92
N GLU A 76 -0.62 -31.99 -11.55
CA GLU A 76 -1.16 -33.11 -12.34
C GLU A 76 -2.18 -32.63 -13.36
N PHE A 77 -2.39 -33.44 -14.41
CA PHE A 77 -3.40 -33.22 -15.44
C PHE A 77 -4.48 -34.32 -15.38
N PRO A 78 -5.73 -34.03 -15.83
CA PRO A 78 -6.18 -32.69 -16.25
C PRO A 78 -6.22 -31.70 -15.10
N VAL A 79 -6.04 -30.40 -15.39
CA VAL A 79 -6.22 -29.37 -14.36
C VAL A 79 -7.68 -29.35 -13.92
N SER A 80 -7.90 -29.47 -12.60
CA SER A 80 -9.25 -29.50 -12.04
C SER A 80 -9.87 -28.12 -12.04
N SER A 81 -11.08 -28.00 -12.59
CA SER A 81 -11.92 -26.80 -12.53
C SER A 81 -13.02 -26.86 -11.48
N GLU A 82 -13.10 -27.97 -10.72
CA GLU A 82 -14.06 -28.11 -9.66
C GLU A 82 -13.72 -27.21 -8.47
N ASN A 83 -14.70 -26.49 -7.97
CA ASN A 83 -14.59 -25.62 -6.80
C ASN A 83 -13.49 -24.54 -6.88
N LEU A 84 -13.55 -23.65 -7.88
CA LEU A 84 -12.58 -22.58 -8.12
C LEU A 84 -12.48 -21.56 -6.97
N TRP A 85 -13.49 -21.44 -6.12
CA TRP A 85 -13.57 -20.33 -5.15
C TRP A 85 -12.84 -20.59 -3.83
N ASN A 86 -12.75 -21.84 -3.42
CA ASN A 86 -12.04 -22.20 -2.18
C ASN A 86 -11.69 -23.69 -2.20
N SER A 87 -10.56 -24.07 -2.80
CA SER A 87 -10.13 -25.46 -2.84
C SER A 87 -8.69 -25.62 -2.37
N ARG A 88 -8.51 -26.55 -1.41
CA ARG A 88 -7.19 -26.98 -0.96
C ARG A 88 -6.60 -28.08 -1.85
N ASP A 89 -7.43 -28.74 -2.63
CA ASP A 89 -7.08 -29.93 -3.43
C ASP A 89 -7.01 -29.59 -4.92
N LEU A 90 -6.41 -28.43 -5.26
CA LEU A 90 -6.17 -28.06 -6.66
C LEU A 90 -5.03 -28.89 -7.25
N SER A 91 -5.18 -29.29 -8.52
CA SER A 91 -4.13 -29.92 -9.33
C SER A 91 -3.02 -28.96 -9.77
N TYR A 92 -3.11 -27.68 -9.36
CA TYR A 92 -2.15 -26.62 -9.64
C TYR A 92 -2.02 -25.65 -8.45
N HIS A 93 -0.98 -24.83 -8.46
CA HIS A 93 -0.84 -23.77 -7.48
C HIS A 93 -1.67 -22.54 -7.89
N ALA A 94 -2.31 -21.91 -6.91
CA ALA A 94 -3.10 -20.70 -7.07
C ALA A 94 -2.75 -19.72 -5.96
N PHE A 95 -3.15 -18.45 -6.10
CA PHE A 95 -3.04 -17.49 -5.02
C PHE A 95 -3.95 -17.93 -3.86
N ALA A 96 -3.37 -18.06 -2.67
CA ALA A 96 -4.02 -18.61 -1.49
C ALA A 96 -4.74 -19.95 -1.85
N PHE A 97 -6.05 -20.02 -1.74
CA PHE A 97 -6.89 -21.16 -2.10
C PHE A 97 -7.88 -20.84 -3.23
N ALA A 98 -7.64 -19.73 -3.95
CA ALA A 98 -8.52 -19.25 -5.00
C ALA A 98 -8.13 -19.84 -6.36
N GLY A 99 -8.73 -20.97 -6.73
CA GLY A 99 -8.42 -21.66 -7.98
C GLY A 99 -8.67 -20.85 -9.25
N TYR A 100 -9.45 -19.77 -9.16
CA TYR A 100 -9.65 -18.83 -10.27
C TYR A 100 -8.48 -17.85 -10.46
N MET A 101 -7.43 -17.96 -9.65
CA MET A 101 -6.19 -17.16 -9.76
C MET A 101 -4.95 -18.08 -9.83
N PRO A 102 -4.75 -18.83 -10.95
CA PRO A 102 -3.62 -19.74 -11.12
C PRO A 102 -2.29 -18.98 -11.05
N LYS A 103 -1.34 -19.56 -10.28
CA LYS A 103 -0.04 -18.96 -10.01
C LYS A 103 0.89 -19.08 -11.21
N LEU A 104 1.48 -17.94 -11.60
CA LEU A 104 2.48 -17.85 -12.67
C LEU A 104 3.85 -18.37 -12.18
N ASN A 105 4.55 -19.05 -13.07
CA ASN A 105 5.93 -19.49 -12.87
C ASN A 105 6.90 -18.38 -13.36
N THR A 106 7.20 -17.41 -12.51
CA THR A 106 8.07 -16.27 -12.85
C THR A 106 9.54 -16.66 -13.09
N ALA A 107 9.93 -17.90 -12.74
CA ALA A 107 11.23 -18.45 -13.10
C ALA A 107 11.30 -18.91 -14.58
N ASN A 108 10.13 -19.15 -15.20
CA ASN A 108 10.07 -19.47 -16.63
C ASN A 108 10.49 -18.24 -17.47
N PRO A 109 11.45 -18.37 -18.41
CA PRO A 109 11.95 -17.25 -19.21
C PRO A 109 10.87 -16.55 -20.06
N GLU A 110 9.89 -17.29 -20.56
CA GLU A 110 8.80 -16.71 -21.38
C GLU A 110 7.84 -15.90 -20.52
N VAL A 111 7.45 -16.42 -19.34
CA VAL A 111 6.64 -15.70 -18.35
C VAL A 111 7.35 -14.43 -17.92
N LYS A 112 8.63 -14.53 -17.56
CA LYS A 112 9.43 -13.37 -17.18
C LYS A 112 9.47 -12.32 -18.31
N ALA A 113 9.77 -12.74 -19.54
CA ALA A 113 9.82 -11.84 -20.69
C ALA A 113 8.45 -11.16 -20.94
N TYR A 114 7.36 -11.91 -20.84
CA TYR A 114 6.01 -11.39 -20.96
C TYR A 114 5.69 -10.34 -19.88
N LEU A 115 5.92 -10.63 -18.61
CA LEU A 115 5.63 -9.71 -17.50
C LEU A 115 6.53 -8.45 -17.53
N LEU A 116 7.81 -8.59 -17.91
CA LEU A 116 8.69 -7.43 -18.12
C LEU A 116 8.22 -6.55 -19.28
N LYS A 117 7.69 -7.15 -20.36
CA LYS A 117 7.07 -6.40 -21.44
C LYS A 117 5.83 -5.64 -20.96
N VAL A 118 4.98 -6.26 -20.13
CA VAL A 118 3.84 -5.56 -19.50
C VAL A 118 4.31 -4.37 -18.69
N ALA A 119 5.30 -4.58 -17.82
CA ALA A 119 5.81 -3.53 -16.93
C ALA A 119 6.37 -2.32 -17.68
N THR A 120 7.09 -2.55 -18.79
CA THR A 120 7.66 -1.48 -19.59
C THR A 120 6.65 -0.82 -20.54
N TYR A 121 5.64 -1.56 -21.00
CA TYR A 121 4.59 -1.05 -21.88
C TYR A 121 3.84 0.14 -21.28
N TRP A 122 3.38 0.03 -20.04
CA TRP A 122 2.62 1.11 -19.37
C TRP A 122 3.47 2.35 -19.11
N ILE A 123 4.79 2.19 -18.95
CA ILE A 123 5.73 3.30 -18.84
C ILE A 123 5.89 4.01 -20.18
N GLU A 124 6.12 3.24 -21.25
CA GLU A 124 6.42 3.77 -22.59
C GLU A 124 5.18 4.41 -23.26
N GLU A 125 4.01 3.80 -23.08
CA GLU A 125 2.77 4.26 -23.75
C GLU A 125 2.02 5.35 -22.98
N PHE A 126 2.13 5.36 -21.64
CA PHE A 126 1.30 6.23 -20.80
C PHE A 126 2.09 7.09 -19.82
N ASP A 127 3.41 6.94 -19.76
CA ASP A 127 4.28 7.72 -18.87
C ASP A 127 3.91 7.62 -17.38
N ILE A 128 3.49 6.43 -16.91
CA ILE A 128 3.24 6.22 -15.48
C ILE A 128 4.51 6.43 -14.66
N ASP A 129 4.35 6.79 -13.37
CA ASP A 129 5.45 7.20 -12.51
C ASP A 129 5.84 6.17 -11.46
N ALA A 130 5.01 5.16 -11.27
CA ALA A 130 5.24 4.16 -10.23
C ALA A 130 4.51 2.85 -10.49
N TRP A 131 5.02 1.79 -9.89
CA TRP A 131 4.37 0.49 -9.76
C TRP A 131 4.15 0.14 -8.30
N ARG A 132 2.93 -0.26 -7.94
CA ARG A 132 2.64 -1.07 -6.75
C ARG A 132 2.61 -2.53 -7.18
N LEU A 133 3.34 -3.37 -6.48
CA LEU A 133 3.54 -4.78 -6.84
C LEU A 133 2.77 -5.65 -5.85
N ASP A 134 1.68 -6.23 -6.33
CA ASP A 134 0.78 -7.10 -5.59
C ASP A 134 1.48 -8.40 -5.16
N VAL A 135 1.22 -8.85 -3.93
CA VAL A 135 1.76 -10.11 -3.37
C VAL A 135 3.26 -10.28 -3.62
N ALA A 136 4.02 -9.20 -3.45
CA ALA A 136 5.42 -9.14 -3.88
C ALA A 136 6.35 -10.16 -3.21
N ASN A 137 6.00 -10.62 -2.00
CA ASN A 137 6.77 -11.62 -1.25
C ASN A 137 6.62 -13.06 -1.78
N GLU A 138 5.67 -13.32 -2.68
CA GLU A 138 5.48 -14.65 -3.27
C GLU A 138 6.17 -14.84 -4.62
N ILE A 139 6.84 -13.80 -5.12
CA ILE A 139 7.61 -13.83 -6.37
C ILE A 139 9.10 -13.84 -6.04
N ASP A 140 9.89 -14.54 -6.84
CA ASP A 140 11.32 -14.70 -6.60
C ASP A 140 12.11 -13.39 -6.71
N HIS A 141 13.16 -13.27 -5.89
CA HIS A 141 14.01 -12.09 -5.85
C HIS A 141 14.71 -11.78 -7.17
N GLN A 142 15.06 -12.80 -7.97
CA GLN A 142 15.72 -12.56 -9.26
C GLN A 142 14.76 -11.92 -10.27
N PHE A 143 13.48 -12.30 -10.25
CA PHE A 143 12.47 -11.62 -11.07
C PHE A 143 12.39 -10.14 -10.71
N TRP A 144 12.38 -9.78 -9.42
CA TRP A 144 12.30 -8.38 -8.98
C TRP A 144 13.54 -7.56 -9.34
N ARG A 145 14.74 -8.16 -9.32
CA ARG A 145 15.96 -7.52 -9.81
C ARG A 145 15.90 -7.25 -11.30
N ASP A 146 15.44 -8.23 -12.07
CA ASP A 146 15.26 -8.08 -13.52
C ASP A 146 14.17 -7.03 -13.83
N PHE A 147 13.07 -7.04 -13.07
CA PHE A 147 12.00 -6.04 -13.16
C PHE A 147 12.55 -4.63 -12.91
N ARG A 148 13.22 -4.41 -11.78
CA ARG A 148 13.82 -3.11 -11.45
C ARG A 148 14.73 -2.62 -12.56
N LYS A 149 15.62 -3.47 -13.06
CA LYS A 149 16.52 -3.13 -14.16
C LYS A 149 15.76 -2.73 -15.42
N ALA A 150 14.72 -3.45 -15.78
CA ALA A 150 13.92 -3.18 -16.98
C ALA A 150 13.17 -1.85 -16.88
N VAL A 151 12.46 -1.60 -15.78
CA VAL A 151 11.62 -0.40 -15.62
C VAL A 151 12.46 0.87 -15.44
N LEU A 152 13.55 0.81 -14.66
CA LEU A 152 14.44 1.97 -14.48
C LEU A 152 15.27 2.30 -15.72
N ALA A 153 15.49 1.35 -16.63
CA ALA A 153 16.07 1.63 -17.94
C ALA A 153 15.14 2.46 -18.82
N LYS A 154 13.80 2.40 -18.60
CA LYS A 154 12.80 3.20 -19.32
C LYS A 154 12.55 4.55 -18.64
N LYS A 155 12.41 4.56 -17.32
CA LYS A 155 12.16 5.75 -16.51
C LYS A 155 13.00 5.70 -15.24
N PRO A 156 14.16 6.38 -15.19
CA PRO A 156 15.12 6.27 -14.08
C PRO A 156 14.59 6.72 -12.71
N ASP A 157 13.58 7.59 -12.68
CA ASP A 157 12.94 8.12 -11.47
C ASP A 157 11.63 7.39 -11.11
N LEU A 158 11.32 6.28 -11.78
CA LEU A 158 10.12 5.48 -11.49
C LEU A 158 10.19 4.91 -10.07
N TYR A 159 9.12 5.10 -9.29
CA TYR A 159 9.03 4.54 -7.95
C TYR A 159 8.49 3.11 -7.97
N ILE A 160 9.12 2.22 -7.20
CA ILE A 160 8.77 0.80 -7.11
C ILE A 160 8.38 0.49 -5.67
N LEU A 161 7.10 0.16 -5.46
CA LEU A 161 6.50 -0.15 -4.17
C LEU A 161 6.05 -1.61 -4.13
N GLY A 162 6.58 -2.40 -3.19
CA GLY A 162 6.11 -3.77 -2.97
C GLY A 162 4.98 -3.82 -1.94
N GLU A 163 4.00 -4.69 -2.16
CA GLU A 163 3.08 -5.08 -1.10
C GLU A 163 3.67 -6.25 -0.33
N ILE A 164 4.06 -6.00 0.92
CA ILE A 164 4.55 -7.01 1.85
C ILE A 164 4.05 -6.66 3.25
N TRP A 165 3.37 -7.61 3.90
CA TRP A 165 2.67 -7.38 5.17
C TRP A 165 3.54 -7.54 6.42
N HIS A 166 4.76 -8.00 6.26
CA HIS A 166 5.70 -8.28 7.36
C HIS A 166 7.02 -7.52 7.18
N SER A 167 8.03 -7.81 8.01
CA SER A 167 9.38 -7.27 7.84
C SER A 167 9.93 -7.55 6.45
N SER A 168 10.39 -6.50 5.76
CA SER A 168 10.67 -6.54 4.32
C SER A 168 12.12 -6.23 3.97
N GLN A 169 13.04 -6.39 4.93
CA GLN A 169 14.48 -6.12 4.73
C GLN A 169 15.08 -6.82 3.50
N PRO A 170 14.74 -8.11 3.18
CA PRO A 170 15.33 -8.80 2.04
C PRO A 170 15.09 -8.11 0.69
N TRP A 171 13.98 -7.42 0.52
CA TRP A 171 13.58 -6.74 -0.72
C TRP A 171 14.04 -5.28 -0.81
N LEU A 172 14.62 -4.73 0.29
CA LEU A 172 14.95 -3.30 0.43
C LEU A 172 16.48 -3.06 0.49
N ASN A 173 17.25 -3.90 -0.19
CA ASN A 173 18.72 -3.77 -0.28
C ASN A 173 19.19 -2.78 -1.36
N GLY A 174 18.27 -2.23 -2.17
CA GLY A 174 18.54 -1.26 -3.21
C GLY A 174 18.56 -1.85 -4.63
N ASP A 175 18.36 -3.15 -4.76
CA ASP A 175 18.36 -3.90 -6.02
C ASP A 175 16.98 -4.40 -6.45
N GLU A 176 15.95 -4.26 -5.61
CA GLU A 176 14.56 -4.65 -5.90
C GLU A 176 13.61 -3.46 -5.74
N PHE A 177 13.04 -3.22 -4.54
CA PHE A 177 12.08 -2.15 -4.33
C PHE A 177 12.72 -0.88 -3.75
N HIS A 178 12.04 0.26 -3.94
CA HIS A 178 12.38 1.48 -3.23
C HIS A 178 11.78 1.48 -1.82
N ALA A 179 10.56 0.94 -1.68
CA ALA A 179 9.84 0.83 -0.43
C ALA A 179 8.81 -0.29 -0.48
N VAL A 180 8.15 -0.51 0.64
CA VAL A 180 6.98 -1.38 0.76
C VAL A 180 5.83 -0.64 1.45
N MET A 181 4.61 -1.17 1.31
CA MET A 181 3.46 -0.77 2.12
C MET A 181 3.73 -1.15 3.58
N ASN A 182 3.81 -0.15 4.47
CA ASN A 182 4.34 -0.32 5.83
C ASN A 182 3.26 -0.84 6.80
N TYR A 183 2.76 -2.04 6.56
CA TYR A 183 1.76 -2.68 7.40
C TYR A 183 2.21 -2.89 8.87
N PRO A 184 3.48 -3.21 9.17
CA PRO A 184 3.92 -3.30 10.58
C PRO A 184 3.72 -1.99 11.35
N LEU A 185 4.02 -0.83 10.75
CA LEU A 185 3.74 0.48 11.36
C LEU A 185 2.24 0.72 11.51
N SER A 186 1.47 0.41 10.45
CA SER A 186 0.00 0.51 10.46
C SER A 186 -0.60 -0.24 11.65
N GLU A 187 -0.24 -1.50 11.85
CA GLU A 187 -0.77 -2.32 12.95
C GLU A 187 -0.38 -1.77 14.32
N SER A 188 0.87 -1.31 14.50
CA SER A 188 1.29 -0.71 15.76
C SER A 188 0.50 0.55 16.10
N ILE A 189 0.26 1.43 15.12
CA ILE A 189 -0.55 2.65 15.29
C ILE A 189 -2.01 2.30 15.59
N LYS A 190 -2.61 1.36 14.85
CA LYS A 190 -4.00 0.93 15.07
C LYS A 190 -4.20 0.30 16.45
N ASP A 191 -3.28 -0.55 16.87
CA ASP A 191 -3.35 -1.21 18.17
C ASP A 191 -3.27 -0.21 19.35
N TYR A 192 -2.44 0.83 19.20
CA TYR A 192 -2.31 1.86 20.23
C TYR A 192 -3.48 2.84 20.20
N PHE A 193 -3.70 3.53 19.08
CA PHE A 193 -4.67 4.63 19.02
C PHE A 193 -6.13 4.18 18.86
N LEU A 194 -6.39 3.10 18.10
CA LEU A 194 -7.76 2.76 17.69
C LEU A 194 -8.35 1.61 18.50
N ARG A 195 -7.54 0.62 18.86
CA ARG A 195 -8.01 -0.58 19.58
C ARG A 195 -7.77 -0.49 21.10
N GLY A 196 -6.83 0.35 21.52
CA GLY A 196 -6.45 0.47 22.94
C GLY A 196 -5.82 -0.82 23.50
N HIS A 197 -5.11 -1.58 22.68
CA HIS A 197 -4.52 -2.86 23.06
C HIS A 197 -3.11 -2.75 23.61
N LYS A 198 -2.50 -1.54 23.60
CA LYS A 198 -1.11 -1.33 23.98
C LYS A 198 -0.95 -0.19 24.96
N GLU A 199 -0.06 -0.38 25.91
CA GLU A 199 0.44 0.68 26.78
C GLU A 199 1.44 1.57 26.02
N THR A 200 1.57 2.82 26.43
CA THR A 200 2.41 3.84 25.78
C THR A 200 3.86 3.39 25.67
N GLN A 201 4.46 2.86 26.75
CA GLN A 201 5.85 2.38 26.73
C GLN A 201 6.06 1.24 25.73
N ARG A 202 5.10 0.32 25.61
CA ARG A 202 5.17 -0.78 24.66
C ARG A 202 5.10 -0.27 23.23
N PHE A 203 4.22 0.70 22.95
CA PHE A 203 4.11 1.35 21.65
C PHE A 203 5.41 2.06 21.27
N ILE A 204 5.98 2.87 22.16
CA ILE A 204 7.27 3.54 21.96
C ILE A 204 8.38 2.54 21.60
N TRP A 205 8.46 1.43 22.33
CA TRP A 205 9.45 0.39 22.05
C TRP A 205 9.27 -0.21 20.64
N GLU A 206 8.05 -0.49 20.22
CA GLU A 206 7.76 -1.03 18.89
C GLU A 206 8.12 -0.04 17.76
N ILE A 207 7.74 1.23 17.89
CA ILE A 207 8.08 2.26 16.89
C ILE A 207 9.59 2.43 16.77
N ASN A 208 10.30 2.52 17.90
CA ASN A 208 11.76 2.61 17.92
C ASN A 208 12.42 1.37 17.29
N SER A 209 11.93 0.17 17.59
CA SER A 209 12.43 -1.07 17.02
C SER A 209 12.22 -1.11 15.50
N GLN A 210 11.04 -0.74 15.01
CA GLN A 210 10.72 -0.70 13.58
C GLN A 210 11.58 0.33 12.83
N SER A 211 11.88 1.48 13.45
CA SER A 211 12.74 2.50 12.85
C SER A 211 14.17 2.01 12.61
N MET A 212 14.59 0.94 13.28
CA MET A 212 15.92 0.32 13.14
C MET A 212 15.96 -0.82 12.10
N TYR A 213 14.81 -1.25 11.57
CA TYR A 213 14.77 -2.36 10.59
C TYR A 213 15.35 -1.97 9.24
N TYR A 214 15.24 -0.71 8.86
CA TYR A 214 15.61 -0.24 7.53
C TYR A 214 16.68 0.83 7.59
N ARG A 215 17.45 0.93 6.51
CA ARG A 215 18.36 2.06 6.31
C ARG A 215 17.57 3.36 6.24
N GLN A 216 18.16 4.48 6.65
CA GLN A 216 17.47 5.77 6.66
C GLN A 216 16.86 6.13 5.31
N GLN A 217 17.58 5.93 4.20
CA GLN A 217 17.11 6.22 2.83
C GLN A 217 15.85 5.43 2.47
N ILE A 218 15.69 4.22 3.00
CA ILE A 218 14.48 3.41 2.81
C ILE A 218 13.35 3.97 3.66
N SER A 219 13.64 4.30 4.93
CA SER A 219 12.63 4.87 5.83
C SER A 219 12.08 6.20 5.32
N GLU A 220 12.89 7.00 4.62
CA GLU A 220 12.50 8.29 4.03
C GLU A 220 11.48 8.16 2.90
N VAL A 221 11.44 7.03 2.21
CA VAL A 221 10.54 6.76 1.08
C VAL A 221 9.51 5.67 1.35
N MET A 222 9.48 5.14 2.59
CA MET A 222 8.53 4.11 3.00
C MET A 222 7.09 4.59 2.83
N PHE A 223 6.19 3.70 2.40
CA PHE A 223 4.79 4.02 2.14
C PHE A 223 3.94 3.69 3.37
N ASN A 224 3.55 4.72 4.12
CA ASN A 224 2.86 4.58 5.40
C ASN A 224 1.36 4.76 5.23
N LEU A 225 0.57 3.79 5.69
CA LEU A 225 -0.88 3.76 5.56
C LEU A 225 -1.51 3.32 6.89
N LEU A 226 -2.82 3.58 7.08
CA LEU A 226 -3.59 3.04 8.21
C LEU A 226 -4.71 2.10 7.75
N ASP A 227 -5.28 2.35 6.58
CA ASP A 227 -6.26 1.48 5.95
C ASP A 227 -5.98 1.34 4.45
N SER A 228 -6.59 0.34 3.85
CA SER A 228 -6.49 0.03 2.42
C SER A 228 -7.75 -0.69 1.95
N HIS A 229 -7.77 -1.09 0.68
CA HIS A 229 -8.83 -1.91 0.10
C HIS A 229 -8.84 -3.37 0.63
N ASP A 230 -7.82 -3.78 1.39
CA ASP A 230 -7.70 -5.13 1.98
C ASP A 230 -7.95 -5.16 3.49
N THR A 231 -8.17 -3.98 4.10
CA THR A 231 -8.37 -3.86 5.55
C THR A 231 -9.66 -3.13 5.87
N GLU A 232 -10.18 -3.33 7.09
CA GLU A 232 -11.28 -2.46 7.54
C GLU A 232 -10.87 -1.00 7.57
N ARG A 233 -11.84 -0.10 7.39
CA ARG A 233 -11.67 1.34 7.54
C ARG A 233 -11.29 1.70 8.97
N ILE A 234 -10.37 2.65 9.15
CA ILE A 234 -9.88 3.03 10.48
C ILE A 234 -10.97 3.53 11.42
N LEU A 235 -12.00 4.20 10.90
CA LEU A 235 -13.12 4.63 11.75
C LEU A 235 -13.98 3.44 12.23
N THR A 236 -14.08 2.36 11.45
CA THR A 236 -14.69 1.11 11.87
C THR A 236 -13.86 0.43 12.95
N THR A 237 -12.54 0.32 12.74
CA THR A 237 -11.59 -0.21 13.73
C THR A 237 -11.66 0.58 15.05
N ALA A 238 -11.80 1.90 14.98
CA ALA A 238 -11.99 2.80 16.13
C ALA A 238 -13.40 2.78 16.73
N LYS A 239 -14.30 1.91 16.24
CA LYS A 239 -15.71 1.82 16.70
C LYS A 239 -16.46 3.16 16.66
N GLY A 240 -16.11 4.01 15.69
CA GLY A 240 -16.74 5.33 15.51
C GLY A 240 -16.05 6.47 16.28
N ASP A 241 -15.00 6.22 17.01
CA ASP A 241 -14.25 7.27 17.74
C ASP A 241 -13.39 8.08 16.77
N LEU A 242 -13.91 9.21 16.33
CA LEU A 242 -13.26 10.12 15.38
C LEU A 242 -12.01 10.79 15.98
N GLN A 243 -11.96 11.02 17.30
CA GLN A 243 -10.78 11.64 17.93
C GLN A 243 -9.60 10.69 17.92
N SER A 244 -9.81 9.42 18.24
CA SER A 244 -8.77 8.39 18.10
C SER A 244 -8.28 8.27 16.67
N VAL A 245 -9.16 8.35 15.66
CA VAL A 245 -8.79 8.36 14.23
C VAL A 245 -7.92 9.58 13.90
N LYS A 246 -8.30 10.78 14.34
CA LYS A 246 -7.51 12.01 14.15
C LYS A 246 -6.14 11.89 14.79
N SER A 247 -6.04 11.36 16.00
CA SER A 247 -4.77 11.14 16.69
C SER A 247 -3.87 10.15 15.94
N ALA A 248 -4.43 9.04 15.46
CA ALA A 248 -3.69 8.04 14.67
C ALA A 248 -3.14 8.64 13.36
N LEU A 249 -3.94 9.44 12.64
CA LEU A 249 -3.53 10.12 11.43
C LEU A 249 -2.47 11.20 11.71
N ALA A 250 -2.63 11.99 12.76
CA ALA A 250 -1.63 12.97 13.17
C ALA A 250 -0.30 12.29 13.49
N PHE A 251 -0.32 11.17 14.21
CA PHE A 251 0.90 10.40 14.49
C PHE A 251 1.51 9.85 13.19
N LEU A 252 0.71 9.28 12.28
CA LEU A 252 1.19 8.79 10.98
C LEU A 252 1.90 9.89 10.18
N TYR A 253 1.31 11.09 10.14
CA TYR A 253 1.87 12.23 9.40
C TYR A 253 3.15 12.79 10.01
N LEU A 254 3.41 12.50 11.27
CA LEU A 254 4.66 12.82 11.95
C LEU A 254 5.73 11.71 11.82
N GLN A 255 5.44 10.63 11.08
CA GLN A 255 6.44 9.59 10.84
C GLN A 255 7.27 9.87 9.59
N ARG A 256 8.53 9.40 9.57
CA ARG A 256 9.36 9.39 8.36
C ARG A 256 8.71 8.52 7.29
N GLY A 257 8.85 8.90 6.04
CA GLY A 257 8.21 8.22 4.90
C GLY A 257 7.07 9.05 4.31
N THR A 258 6.30 8.44 3.42
CA THR A 258 5.20 9.08 2.69
C THR A 258 3.86 8.60 3.25
N PRO A 259 3.05 9.47 3.86
CA PRO A 259 1.71 9.10 4.31
C PRO A 259 0.79 8.87 3.12
N CYS A 260 0.00 7.79 3.20
CA CYS A 260 -1.04 7.44 2.24
C CYS A 260 -2.42 7.58 2.88
N ILE A 261 -3.36 8.13 2.13
CA ILE A 261 -4.77 8.22 2.48
C ILE A 261 -5.53 7.25 1.56
N TYR A 262 -6.21 6.27 2.14
CA TYR A 262 -7.18 5.48 1.39
C TYR A 262 -8.41 6.35 1.12
N TYR A 263 -8.93 6.37 -0.12
CA TYR A 263 -10.04 7.24 -0.50
C TYR A 263 -11.22 7.13 0.46
N GLY A 264 -11.83 8.26 0.83
CA GLY A 264 -12.95 8.32 1.76
C GLY A 264 -12.56 8.37 3.24
N THR A 265 -11.31 8.07 3.62
CA THR A 265 -10.83 8.25 4.99
C THR A 265 -10.88 9.71 5.40
N GLU A 266 -10.61 10.62 4.47
CA GLU A 266 -10.75 12.07 4.62
C GLU A 266 -12.20 12.56 4.82
N LEU A 267 -13.17 11.69 4.58
CA LEU A 267 -14.60 11.93 4.82
C LEU A 267 -15.17 11.05 5.94
N ALA A 268 -14.29 10.42 6.73
CA ALA A 268 -14.67 9.50 7.81
C ALA A 268 -15.56 8.34 7.31
N LEU A 269 -15.21 7.74 6.17
CA LEU A 269 -15.94 6.60 5.62
C LEU A 269 -15.72 5.37 6.48
N ILE A 270 -16.82 4.68 6.79
CA ILE A 270 -16.82 3.39 7.49
C ILE A 270 -16.89 2.23 6.50
N GLY A 271 -16.41 1.08 6.91
CA GLY A 271 -16.50 -0.19 6.17
C GLY A 271 -15.77 -1.30 6.93
N GLY A 272 -16.37 -2.47 6.99
CA GLY A 272 -15.79 -3.69 7.57
C GLY A 272 -14.75 -4.32 6.66
N PRO A 273 -14.43 -5.60 6.86
CA PRO A 273 -13.50 -6.34 5.99
C PRO A 273 -13.91 -6.30 4.51
N ASP A 274 -12.94 -6.56 3.62
CA ASP A 274 -13.21 -6.69 2.18
C ASP A 274 -14.41 -7.64 1.91
N PRO A 275 -15.37 -7.26 1.04
CA PRO A 275 -15.41 -6.07 0.17
C PRO A 275 -16.05 -4.80 0.78
N ASP A 276 -16.51 -4.82 2.03
CA ASP A 276 -17.26 -3.70 2.63
C ASP A 276 -16.40 -2.43 2.82
N CYS A 277 -15.07 -2.57 2.95
CA CYS A 277 -14.13 -1.45 2.97
C CYS A 277 -14.08 -0.66 1.65
N ARG A 278 -14.55 -1.23 0.53
CA ARG A 278 -14.52 -0.65 -0.83
C ARG A 278 -15.82 0.05 -1.21
N ARG A 279 -16.54 0.63 -0.25
CA ARG A 279 -17.77 1.40 -0.49
C ARG A 279 -17.50 2.59 -1.41
N VAL A 280 -18.54 2.99 -2.17
CA VAL A 280 -18.47 4.14 -3.09
C VAL A 280 -18.09 5.41 -2.35
N MET A 281 -17.29 6.27 -3.00
CA MET A 281 -16.91 7.59 -2.47
C MET A 281 -18.15 8.46 -2.24
N PRO A 282 -18.39 8.96 -1.01
CA PRO A 282 -19.55 9.78 -0.69
C PRO A 282 -19.32 11.25 -1.08
N TRP A 283 -19.32 11.53 -2.36
CA TRP A 283 -19.01 12.85 -2.92
C TRP A 283 -19.89 13.97 -2.37
N GLU A 284 -21.12 13.65 -1.96
CA GLU A 284 -22.06 14.59 -1.33
C GLU A 284 -21.60 15.11 0.04
N ARG A 285 -20.64 14.42 0.68
CA ARG A 285 -20.04 14.86 1.96
C ARG A 285 -18.86 15.82 1.78
N VAL A 286 -18.43 16.05 0.55
CA VAL A 286 -17.35 17.01 0.25
C VAL A 286 -17.91 18.42 0.35
N SER A 287 -17.69 19.05 1.49
CA SER A 287 -18.14 20.43 1.76
C SER A 287 -17.10 21.17 2.61
N ALA A 288 -17.20 22.51 2.63
CA ALA A 288 -16.33 23.34 3.45
C ALA A 288 -16.55 23.12 4.97
N ASP A 289 -17.73 22.62 5.35
CA ASP A 289 -18.08 22.39 6.75
C ASP A 289 -17.73 20.96 7.22
N ASN A 290 -17.12 20.12 6.36
CA ASN A 290 -16.73 18.78 6.77
C ASN A 290 -15.50 18.84 7.66
N ASP A 291 -15.67 18.55 8.95
CA ASP A 291 -14.65 18.61 9.99
C ASP A 291 -13.43 17.68 9.70
N MET A 292 -13.71 16.44 9.25
CA MET A 292 -12.63 15.50 8.94
C MET A 292 -11.83 15.93 7.73
N LEU A 293 -12.49 16.43 6.68
CA LEU A 293 -11.82 16.94 5.48
C LEU A 293 -10.95 18.17 5.80
N ASN A 294 -11.42 19.06 6.64
CA ASN A 294 -10.66 20.23 7.08
C ASN A 294 -9.45 19.81 7.93
N PHE A 295 -9.65 18.92 8.89
CA PHE A 295 -8.55 18.34 9.66
C PHE A 295 -7.47 17.72 8.76
N MET A 296 -7.86 16.97 7.73
CA MET A 296 -6.90 16.37 6.79
C MET A 296 -6.15 17.42 5.97
N LYS A 297 -6.81 18.50 5.56
CA LYS A 297 -6.14 19.61 4.86
C LYS A 297 -5.10 20.28 5.75
N ASP A 298 -5.45 20.57 7.01
CA ASP A 298 -4.55 21.18 7.98
C ASP A 298 -3.35 20.26 8.27
N LEU A 299 -3.60 18.97 8.42
CA LEU A 299 -2.56 17.96 8.64
C LEU A 299 -1.60 17.83 7.44
N ILE A 300 -2.13 17.88 6.22
CA ILE A 300 -1.31 17.90 4.98
C ILE A 300 -0.47 19.18 4.91
N GLN A 301 -1.05 20.32 5.26
CA GLN A 301 -0.35 21.59 5.27
C GLN A 301 0.79 21.57 6.31
N LEU A 302 0.51 21.16 7.54
CA LEU A 302 1.53 20.96 8.58
C LEU A 302 2.68 20.07 8.08
N ARG A 303 2.34 18.91 7.48
CA ARG A 303 3.36 17.98 6.95
C ARG A 303 4.26 18.65 5.91
N LYS A 304 3.71 19.51 5.03
CA LYS A 304 4.50 20.25 4.04
C LYS A 304 5.45 21.25 4.71
N GLU A 305 4.98 21.94 5.73
CA GLU A 305 5.78 22.94 6.48
C GLU A 305 6.95 22.31 7.22
N VAL A 306 6.73 21.12 7.82
CA VAL A 306 7.76 20.41 8.58
C VAL A 306 8.46 19.31 7.80
N ALA A 307 8.30 19.24 6.47
CA ALA A 307 8.82 18.16 5.63
C ALA A 307 10.32 17.92 5.81
N GLY A 308 11.13 18.99 5.79
CA GLY A 308 12.58 18.89 5.98
C GLY A 308 12.96 18.37 7.36
N MET A 309 12.21 18.78 8.39
CA MET A 309 12.43 18.32 9.75
C MET A 309 12.14 16.81 9.89
N ILE A 310 11.04 16.33 9.32
CA ILE A 310 10.68 14.92 9.39
C ILE A 310 11.62 14.06 8.52
N GLN A 311 12.09 14.58 7.40
CA GLN A 311 13.00 13.86 6.52
C GLN A 311 14.41 13.76 7.09
N TYR A 312 14.98 14.87 7.57
CA TYR A 312 16.39 14.97 7.93
C TYR A 312 16.64 15.09 9.45
N GLY A 313 15.61 15.40 10.21
CA GLY A 313 15.70 15.63 11.65
C GLY A 313 15.91 14.35 12.47
N LYS A 314 16.09 14.55 13.76
CA LYS A 314 16.14 13.48 14.76
C LYS A 314 14.80 13.43 15.49
N VAL A 315 14.23 12.25 15.61
CA VAL A 315 12.98 12.01 16.34
C VAL A 315 13.27 11.31 17.66
N SER A 316 12.53 11.69 18.70
CA SER A 316 12.42 10.93 19.95
C SER A 316 10.96 10.78 20.35
N LEU A 317 10.65 9.65 20.97
CA LEU A 317 9.35 9.35 21.55
C LEU A 317 9.53 9.12 23.03
N GLU A 318 8.69 9.74 23.86
CA GLU A 318 8.75 9.65 25.31
C GLU A 318 7.33 9.61 25.90
N GLU A 319 7.13 8.86 26.96
CA GLU A 319 5.96 8.96 27.81
C GLU A 319 6.25 9.99 28.90
N VAL A 320 5.74 11.20 28.74
CA VAL A 320 6.03 12.34 29.63
C VAL A 320 5.18 12.34 30.90
N GLU A 321 4.00 11.76 30.82
CA GLU A 321 3.08 11.44 31.90
C GLU A 321 2.41 10.10 31.56
N LEU A 322 1.77 9.45 32.52
CA LEU A 322 1.10 8.18 32.28
C LEU A 322 0.08 8.31 31.15
N ASP A 323 0.24 7.50 30.11
CA ASP A 323 -0.57 7.50 28.89
C ASP A 323 -0.51 8.81 28.07
N ILE A 324 0.51 9.64 28.26
CA ILE A 324 0.78 10.82 27.43
C ILE A 324 2.05 10.60 26.63
N LEU A 325 1.89 10.36 25.34
CA LEU A 325 2.99 10.22 24.39
C LEU A 325 3.42 11.60 23.89
N ALA A 326 4.71 11.92 24.00
CA ALA A 326 5.34 13.02 23.30
C ALA A 326 6.16 12.51 22.10
N VAL A 327 6.00 13.16 20.95
CA VAL A 327 6.84 12.98 19.76
C VAL A 327 7.59 14.28 19.54
N GLU A 328 8.90 14.21 19.54
CA GLU A 328 9.75 15.37 19.39
C GLU A 328 10.67 15.22 18.19
N TRP A 329 10.66 16.20 17.29
CA TRP A 329 11.57 16.33 16.15
C TRP A 329 12.49 17.53 16.33
N ARG A 330 13.78 17.33 16.07
CA ARG A 330 14.80 18.40 16.08
C ARG A 330 15.55 18.45 14.77
N TYR A 331 15.60 19.64 14.16
CA TYR A 331 16.32 19.88 12.93
C TYR A 331 16.78 21.35 12.84
N GLU A 332 18.05 21.59 12.58
CA GLU A 332 18.64 22.93 12.38
C GLU A 332 18.27 23.95 13.47
N GLY A 333 18.24 23.53 14.72
CA GLY A 333 17.89 24.38 15.88
C GLY A 333 16.38 24.59 16.06
N GLN A 334 15.56 24.06 15.17
CA GLN A 334 14.09 24.05 15.31
C GLN A 334 13.62 22.82 16.09
N LEU A 335 12.49 22.98 16.75
CA LEU A 335 11.83 21.94 17.55
C LEU A 335 10.35 21.86 17.15
N LEU A 336 9.90 20.65 16.80
CA LEU A 336 8.49 20.30 16.72
C LEU A 336 8.18 19.31 17.82
N LYS A 337 7.16 19.56 18.62
CA LYS A 337 6.73 18.67 19.69
C LYS A 337 5.22 18.46 19.63
N ALA A 338 4.80 17.21 19.53
CA ALA A 338 3.41 16.81 19.53
C ALA A 338 3.11 15.95 20.74
N TYR A 339 1.95 16.17 21.36
CA TYR A 339 1.48 15.39 22.51
C TYR A 339 0.21 14.66 22.16
N PHE A 340 0.17 13.38 22.50
CA PHE A 340 -0.97 12.50 22.28
C PHE A 340 -1.44 11.99 23.66
N ASN A 341 -2.63 12.43 24.05
CA ASN A 341 -3.26 11.99 25.27
C ASN A 341 -4.08 10.73 25.03
N HIS A 342 -3.59 9.60 25.48
CA HIS A 342 -4.28 8.31 25.41
C HIS A 342 -5.03 8.01 26.72
N SER A 343 -4.86 8.83 27.76
CA SER A 343 -5.59 8.73 29.01
C SER A 343 -7.07 9.14 28.81
N LYS A 344 -7.92 8.72 29.72
CA LYS A 344 -9.34 9.13 29.73
C LYS A 344 -9.58 10.41 30.53
N LYS A 345 -8.52 11.19 30.81
CA LYS A 345 -8.57 12.38 31.65
C LYS A 345 -7.92 13.56 30.94
N ASP A 346 -8.40 14.75 31.24
CA ASP A 346 -7.68 15.96 30.87
C ASP A 346 -6.39 16.06 31.68
N VAL A 347 -5.28 16.34 30.99
CA VAL A 347 -3.97 16.47 31.60
C VAL A 347 -3.41 17.85 31.31
N VAL A 348 -2.94 18.54 32.34
CA VAL A 348 -2.26 19.82 32.20
C VAL A 348 -0.77 19.56 32.18
N LEU A 349 -0.12 19.88 31.05
CA LEU A 349 1.32 19.83 30.91
C LEU A 349 1.90 21.21 31.17
N GLU A 350 2.96 21.30 32.00
CA GLU A 350 3.74 22.52 32.07
C GLU A 350 4.46 22.74 30.76
N ARG A 351 4.26 23.90 30.14
CA ARG A 351 4.81 24.23 28.82
C ARG A 351 5.85 25.34 28.90
N GLU A 352 6.94 25.17 28.17
CA GLU A 352 7.68 26.30 27.61
C GLU A 352 6.84 26.96 26.53
N GLN A 353 7.05 28.27 26.29
CA GLN A 353 6.33 29.03 25.25
C GLN A 353 6.43 28.33 23.89
N ALA A 354 5.32 27.95 23.30
CA ALA A 354 5.25 27.29 22.00
C ALA A 354 4.16 27.90 21.13
N ASP A 355 4.41 27.97 19.83
CA ASP A 355 3.36 28.25 18.85
C ASP A 355 2.44 27.02 18.80
N LEU A 356 1.13 27.26 18.97
CA LEU A 356 0.11 26.21 18.82
C LEU A 356 -0.32 26.20 17.36
N ILE A 357 -0.16 25.06 16.73
CA ILE A 357 -0.69 24.79 15.39
C ILE A 357 -1.95 23.93 15.52
#